data_69058706360a22e40c74739fa3303334
#
_entry.id   69058706360a22e40c74739fa3303334
#
_cell.length_a   1.000
_cell.length_b   1.000
_cell.length_c   1.000
_cell.angle_alpha   90.00
_cell.angle_beta   90.00
_cell.angle_gamma   90.00
#
_symmetry.space_group_name_H-M   'P 1'
#
loop_
_entity.id
_entity.type
_entity.pdbx_description
1 polymer ?
#
loop_
_entity_poly.entity_id
_entity_poly.type
_entity_poly.pdbx_seq_one_letter_code
_entity_poly.pdbx_strand_id
1 'polypeptide(L)'
;TLPYLFIPLCVLMEKIGLIEDARAEISEAINILKRVSDSNSPNTPSNDNFSKKLALNICGTVPVVYGFGIYRAVAQRLKQQFNENSKVPAKWEFFPELNHNEIVGWERAGELARCFSVLFIRDDDEPEVIRQRIETTKELISKESMEIFEICGQGRRRLAKMLSTVVI
;
A
#
# COMPACT_ATOMS: atom_id res chain seq x y z
N THR A 1 16.78 5.44 -2.67
CA THR A 1 16.86 6.93 -2.59
C THR A 1 15.88 7.54 -1.59
N LEU A 2 14.63 7.06 -1.49
CA LEU A 2 13.63 7.63 -0.57
C LEU A 2 14.14 7.76 0.89
N PRO A 3 14.72 6.74 1.53
CA PRO A 3 15.22 6.87 2.89
C PRO A 3 16.32 7.93 3.05
N TYR A 4 17.20 8.08 2.06
CA TYR A 4 18.28 9.08 2.13
C TYR A 4 17.80 10.52 2.15
N LEU A 5 16.63 10.80 1.57
CA LEU A 5 16.01 12.11 1.62
C LEU A 5 15.13 12.30 2.85
N PHE A 6 14.38 11.25 3.21
CA PHE A 6 13.36 11.32 4.24
C PHE A 6 13.93 11.24 5.66
N ILE A 7 14.86 10.33 5.94
CA ILE A 7 15.40 10.14 7.30
C ILE A 7 16.14 11.37 7.83
N PRO A 8 17.03 12.04 7.07
CA PRO A 8 17.63 13.28 7.53
C PRO A 8 16.63 14.38 7.84
N LEU A 9 15.53 14.46 7.06
CA LEU A 9 14.46 15.40 7.33
C LEU A 9 13.75 15.09 8.65
N CYS A 10 13.42 13.84 8.94
CA CYS A 10 12.85 13.44 10.23
C CYS A 10 13.76 13.83 11.40
N VAL A 11 15.07 13.55 11.30
CA VAL A 11 16.05 13.91 12.34
C VAL A 11 16.14 15.43 12.51
N LEU A 12 16.09 16.19 11.44
CA LEU A 12 16.08 17.66 11.51
C LEU A 12 14.82 18.17 12.18
N MET A 13 13.66 17.66 11.79
CA MET A 13 12.37 18.07 12.38
C MET A 13 12.29 17.75 13.87
N GLU A 14 12.85 16.62 14.31
CA GLU A 14 12.97 16.31 15.73
C GLU A 14 13.87 17.32 16.46
N LYS A 15 15.03 17.67 15.88
CA LYS A 15 15.96 18.62 16.48
C LYS A 15 15.40 20.03 16.64
N ILE A 16 14.52 20.45 15.76
CA ILE A 16 13.84 21.76 15.85
C ILE A 16 12.49 21.69 16.57
N GLY A 17 12.15 20.54 17.17
CA GLY A 17 10.96 20.36 18.02
C GLY A 17 9.62 20.28 17.26
N LEU A 18 9.63 19.98 15.96
CA LEU A 18 8.41 19.83 15.16
C LEU A 18 7.80 18.43 15.23
N ILE A 19 8.60 17.42 15.53
CA ILE A 19 8.15 16.04 15.76
C ILE A 19 8.89 15.47 16.97
N GLU A 20 8.30 14.45 17.56
CA GLU A 20 8.88 13.70 18.69
C GLU A 20 9.22 12.27 18.25
N ASP A 21 10.09 11.61 19.00
CA ASP A 21 10.41 10.17 18.87
C ASP A 21 10.90 9.70 17.48
N ALA A 22 11.47 10.58 16.65
CA ALA A 22 11.96 10.18 15.32
C ALA A 22 12.96 9.01 15.37
N ARG A 23 13.81 8.94 16.40
CA ARG A 23 14.75 7.83 16.57
C ARG A 23 14.05 6.51 16.83
N ALA A 24 13.01 6.50 17.64
CA ALA A 24 12.23 5.28 17.93
C ALA A 24 11.45 4.82 16.69
N GLU A 25 10.85 5.75 15.95
CA GLU A 25 10.21 5.50 14.65
C GLU A 25 11.20 4.85 13.64
N ILE A 26 12.38 5.44 13.49
CA ILE A 26 13.42 4.96 12.56
C ILE A 26 13.96 3.59 13.00
N SER A 27 14.20 3.40 14.30
CA SER A 27 14.75 2.13 14.82
C SER A 27 13.79 0.97 14.58
N GLU A 28 12.49 1.16 14.85
CA GLU A 28 11.49 0.13 14.57
C GLU A 28 11.37 -0.13 13.06
N ALA A 29 11.34 0.93 12.25
CA ALA A 29 11.27 0.81 10.80
C ALA A 29 12.43 -0.03 10.24
N ILE A 30 13.68 0.20 10.69
CA ILE A 30 14.85 -0.58 10.27
C ILE A 30 14.65 -2.06 10.59
N ASN A 31 14.18 -2.39 11.79
CA ASN A 31 13.99 -3.77 12.21
C ASN A 31 12.88 -4.49 11.41
N ILE A 32 11.79 -3.78 11.15
CA ILE A 32 10.69 -4.28 10.31
C ILE A 32 11.15 -4.48 8.87
N LEU A 33 11.83 -3.48 8.30
CA LEU A 33 12.30 -3.54 6.91
C LEU A 33 13.30 -4.68 6.68
N LYS A 34 14.17 -4.96 7.63
CA LYS A 34 15.06 -6.14 7.54
C LYS A 34 14.25 -7.43 7.40
N ARG A 35 13.27 -7.65 8.27
CA ARG A 35 12.40 -8.85 8.21
C ARG A 35 11.62 -8.94 6.90
N VAL A 36 11.03 -7.83 6.46
CA VAL A 36 10.29 -7.79 5.19
C VAL A 36 11.21 -8.06 4.01
N SER A 37 12.42 -7.48 4.00
CA SER A 37 13.43 -7.72 2.96
C SER A 37 13.89 -9.20 2.92
N ASP A 38 14.10 -9.80 4.08
CA ASP A 38 14.52 -11.20 4.16
C ASP A 38 13.42 -12.14 3.65
N SER A 39 12.16 -11.92 4.07
CA SER A 39 11.01 -12.73 3.62
C SER A 39 10.68 -12.55 2.15
N ASN A 40 10.97 -11.39 1.57
CA ASN A 40 10.75 -11.08 0.16
C ASN A 40 12.05 -11.09 -0.68
N SER A 41 13.08 -11.73 -0.19
CA SER A 41 14.38 -11.86 -0.86
C SER A 41 14.22 -12.51 -2.26
N PRO A 42 15.04 -12.16 -3.25
CA PRO A 42 15.06 -12.83 -4.55
C PRO A 42 15.24 -14.35 -4.46
N ASN A 43 15.94 -14.83 -3.40
CA ASN A 43 16.19 -16.25 -3.18
C ASN A 43 15.04 -16.98 -2.48
N THR A 44 14.08 -16.27 -1.90
CA THR A 44 12.91 -16.87 -1.26
C THR A 44 11.99 -17.45 -2.34
N PRO A 45 11.59 -18.73 -2.26
CA PRO A 45 10.69 -19.36 -3.23
C PRO A 45 9.39 -18.59 -3.40
N SER A 46 8.78 -18.60 -4.60
CA SER A 46 7.57 -17.84 -4.88
C SER A 46 6.40 -18.20 -3.94
N ASN A 47 6.34 -19.46 -3.48
CA ASN A 47 5.30 -19.89 -2.54
C ASN A 47 5.43 -19.28 -1.14
N ASP A 48 6.61 -18.79 -0.77
CA ASP A 48 6.90 -18.22 0.55
C ASP A 48 7.18 -16.71 0.47
N ASN A 49 7.15 -16.14 -0.75
CA ASN A 49 7.47 -14.74 -1.02
C ASN A 49 6.19 -13.99 -1.41
N PHE A 50 5.70 -13.14 -0.52
CA PHE A 50 4.48 -12.38 -0.72
C PHE A 50 4.55 -11.46 -1.94
N SER A 51 5.66 -10.74 -2.12
CA SER A 51 5.83 -9.82 -3.24
C SER A 51 5.80 -10.55 -4.59
N LYS A 52 6.45 -11.71 -4.69
CA LYS A 52 6.42 -12.53 -5.91
C LYS A 52 5.02 -13.07 -6.21
N LYS A 53 4.30 -13.56 -5.18
CA LYS A 53 2.90 -14.00 -5.35
C LYS A 53 2.03 -12.87 -5.86
N LEU A 54 2.11 -11.71 -5.20
CA LEU A 54 1.33 -10.55 -5.60
C LEU A 54 1.64 -10.13 -7.04
N ALA A 55 2.93 -10.02 -7.39
CA ALA A 55 3.37 -9.66 -8.73
C ALA A 55 2.86 -10.63 -9.80
N LEU A 56 2.89 -11.94 -9.53
CA LEU A 56 2.36 -12.95 -10.45
C LEU A 56 0.85 -12.81 -10.67
N ASN A 57 0.11 -12.53 -9.59
CA ASN A 57 -1.35 -12.40 -9.65
C ASN A 57 -1.82 -11.14 -10.38
N ILE A 58 -1.12 -10.01 -10.20
CA ILE A 58 -1.49 -8.74 -10.86
C ILE A 58 -0.86 -8.57 -12.25
N CYS A 59 -0.05 -9.53 -12.69
CA CYS A 59 0.62 -9.45 -13.98
C CYS A 59 -0.40 -9.38 -15.13
N GLY A 60 -0.21 -8.39 -16.01
CA GLY A 60 -1.10 -8.18 -17.15
C GLY A 60 -2.31 -7.29 -16.85
N THR A 61 -2.45 -6.80 -15.64
CA THR A 61 -3.53 -5.86 -15.25
C THR A 61 -3.00 -4.46 -14.95
N VAL A 62 -3.90 -3.52 -14.79
CA VAL A 62 -3.61 -2.15 -14.30
C VAL A 62 -3.86 -2.13 -12.80
N PRO A 63 -2.81 -2.00 -11.95
CA PRO A 63 -2.99 -1.93 -10.50
C PRO A 63 -3.70 -0.65 -10.06
N VAL A 64 -4.67 -0.78 -9.18
CA VAL A 64 -5.37 0.30 -8.51
C VAL A 64 -5.13 0.18 -7.01
N VAL A 65 -4.45 1.15 -6.41
CA VAL A 65 -4.06 1.08 -5.00
C VAL A 65 -4.95 1.98 -4.15
N TYR A 66 -5.63 1.40 -3.18
CA TYR A 66 -6.50 2.11 -2.25
C TYR A 66 -5.88 2.19 -0.86
N GLY A 67 -5.72 3.43 -0.37
CA GLY A 67 -5.19 3.70 0.97
C GLY A 67 -6.17 4.46 1.86
N PHE A 68 -5.81 4.67 3.12
CA PHE A 68 -6.54 5.52 4.07
C PHE A 68 -5.54 6.17 5.04
N GLY A 69 -5.93 7.28 5.67
CA GLY A 69 -5.09 7.93 6.67
C GLY A 69 -3.64 8.14 6.20
N ILE A 70 -2.68 7.60 6.93
CA ILE A 70 -1.25 7.65 6.58
C ILE A 70 -0.94 6.88 5.28
N TYR A 71 -1.73 5.87 4.95
CA TYR A 71 -1.55 5.05 3.75
C TYR A 71 -1.98 5.74 2.45
N ARG A 72 -2.60 6.92 2.52
CA ARG A 72 -2.84 7.75 1.34
C ARG A 72 -1.54 8.05 0.59
N ALA A 73 -0.51 8.50 1.31
CA ALA A 73 0.80 8.77 0.73
C ALA A 73 1.50 7.50 0.22
N VAL A 74 1.28 6.37 0.91
CA VAL A 74 1.82 5.06 0.51
C VAL A 74 1.15 4.56 -0.78
N ALA A 75 -0.17 4.67 -0.91
CA ALA A 75 -0.88 4.31 -2.13
C ALA A 75 -0.38 5.11 -3.34
N GLN A 76 -0.21 6.42 -3.18
CA GLN A 76 0.39 7.26 -4.21
C GLN A 76 1.82 6.82 -4.55
N ARG A 77 2.63 6.47 -3.54
CA ARG A 77 4.00 6.01 -3.76
C ARG A 77 4.06 4.66 -4.48
N LEU A 78 3.21 3.71 -4.13
CA LEU A 78 3.13 2.43 -4.82
C LEU A 78 2.73 2.61 -6.29
N LYS A 79 1.75 3.46 -6.57
CA LYS A 79 1.40 3.83 -7.95
C LYS A 79 2.62 4.36 -8.72
N GLN A 80 3.41 5.24 -8.12
CA GLN A 80 4.63 5.76 -8.75
C GLN A 80 5.65 4.64 -9.00
N GLN A 81 5.82 3.71 -8.06
CA GLN A 81 6.73 2.58 -8.23
C GLN A 81 6.30 1.65 -9.36
N PHE A 82 5.01 1.34 -9.51
CA PHE A 82 4.51 0.60 -10.68
C PHE A 82 4.88 1.31 -12.00
N ASN A 83 4.65 2.62 -12.07
CA ASN A 83 5.00 3.40 -13.25
C ASN A 83 6.51 3.42 -13.53
N GLU A 84 7.33 3.67 -12.49
CA GLU A 84 8.77 3.87 -12.64
C GLU A 84 9.54 2.56 -12.82
N ASN A 85 9.21 1.52 -12.05
CA ASN A 85 9.97 0.28 -11.98
C ASN A 85 9.37 -0.80 -12.88
N SER A 86 8.07 -1.04 -12.79
CA SER A 86 7.38 -2.07 -13.56
C SER A 86 6.97 -1.64 -14.96
N LYS A 87 7.03 -0.32 -15.27
CA LYS A 87 6.60 0.27 -16.55
C LYS A 87 5.13 -0.01 -16.86
N VAL A 88 4.30 -0.12 -15.83
CA VAL A 88 2.87 -0.38 -15.92
C VAL A 88 2.10 0.86 -15.47
N PRO A 89 1.11 1.35 -16.24
CA PRO A 89 0.18 2.36 -15.76
C PRO A 89 -0.50 1.87 -14.48
N ALA A 90 -0.66 2.75 -13.50
CA ALA A 90 -1.36 2.41 -12.26
C ALA A 90 -2.20 3.60 -11.77
N LYS A 91 -3.22 3.30 -10.99
CA LYS A 91 -4.08 4.30 -10.32
C LYS A 91 -3.90 4.21 -8.81
N TRP A 92 -4.31 5.25 -8.11
CA TRP A 92 -4.44 5.24 -6.66
C TRP A 92 -5.56 6.16 -6.23
N GLU A 93 -6.23 5.80 -5.13
CA GLU A 93 -7.24 6.59 -4.45
C GLU A 93 -7.23 6.32 -2.94
N PHE A 94 -8.04 7.00 -2.17
CA PHE A 94 -8.06 6.88 -0.72
C PHE A 94 -9.46 6.99 -0.12
N PHE A 95 -9.65 6.29 0.99
CA PHE A 95 -10.85 6.41 1.81
C PHE A 95 -10.81 7.69 2.67
N PRO A 96 -11.95 8.37 2.86
CA PRO A 96 -13.29 7.99 2.37
C PRO A 96 -13.63 8.51 0.97
N GLU A 97 -12.78 9.32 0.35
CA GLU A 97 -13.06 10.03 -0.91
C GLU A 97 -13.44 9.09 -2.05
N LEU A 98 -12.77 7.96 -2.19
CA LEU A 98 -13.06 6.99 -3.25
C LEU A 98 -14.51 6.45 -3.19
N ASN A 99 -15.17 6.47 -2.03
CA ASN A 99 -16.56 6.05 -1.90
C ASN A 99 -17.56 7.08 -2.47
N HIS A 100 -17.09 8.28 -2.80
CA HIS A 100 -17.92 9.31 -3.40
C HIS A 100 -17.86 9.30 -4.94
N ASN A 101 -16.69 9.07 -5.49
CA ASN A 101 -16.45 9.20 -6.93
C ASN A 101 -15.98 7.89 -7.60
N GLU A 102 -14.91 7.29 -7.11
CA GLU A 102 -14.26 6.14 -7.76
C GLU A 102 -15.17 4.91 -7.82
N ILE A 103 -15.90 4.62 -6.73
CA ILE A 103 -16.78 3.44 -6.64
C ILE A 103 -17.90 3.47 -7.68
N VAL A 104 -18.44 4.66 -7.98
CA VAL A 104 -19.50 4.85 -8.98
C VAL A 104 -18.99 4.53 -10.39
N GLY A 105 -17.72 4.79 -10.67
CA GLY A 105 -17.08 4.46 -11.94
C GLY A 105 -17.07 2.97 -12.25
N TRP A 106 -17.09 2.11 -11.23
CA TRP A 106 -17.08 0.66 -11.41
C TRP A 106 -18.46 0.05 -11.71
N GLU A 107 -19.58 0.73 -11.41
CA GLU A 107 -20.95 0.19 -11.59
C GLU A 107 -21.26 -0.32 -13.01
N ARG A 108 -20.58 0.18 -14.01
CA ARG A 108 -20.77 -0.19 -15.42
C ARG A 108 -19.46 -0.53 -16.12
N ALA A 109 -18.46 -0.96 -15.38
CA ALA A 109 -17.15 -1.27 -15.95
C ALA A 109 -17.20 -2.52 -16.85
N GLY A 110 -18.07 -3.50 -16.54
CA GLY A 110 -18.25 -4.70 -17.37
C GLY A 110 -16.92 -5.42 -17.67
N GLU A 111 -16.67 -5.71 -18.94
CA GLU A 111 -15.42 -6.37 -19.36
C GLU A 111 -14.15 -5.55 -19.03
N LEU A 112 -14.26 -4.22 -18.94
CA LEU A 112 -13.13 -3.37 -18.59
C LEU A 112 -12.63 -3.66 -17.16
N ALA A 113 -13.50 -4.04 -16.23
CA ALA A 113 -13.14 -4.36 -14.84
C ALA A 113 -12.04 -5.44 -14.76
N ARG A 114 -12.05 -6.40 -15.67
CA ARG A 114 -11.07 -7.50 -15.75
C ARG A 114 -9.66 -7.03 -16.10
N CYS A 115 -9.52 -5.82 -16.61
CA CYS A 115 -8.20 -5.23 -16.89
C CYS A 115 -7.53 -4.65 -15.65
N PHE A 116 -8.21 -4.64 -14.50
CA PHE A 116 -7.72 -4.03 -13.27
C PHE A 116 -7.57 -5.06 -12.14
N SER A 117 -6.57 -4.82 -11.30
CA SER A 117 -6.39 -5.49 -10.00
C SER A 117 -6.40 -4.44 -8.90
N VAL A 118 -7.21 -4.62 -7.88
CA VAL A 118 -7.35 -3.65 -6.77
C VAL A 118 -6.56 -4.12 -5.57
N LEU A 119 -5.68 -3.27 -5.08
CA LEU A 119 -4.83 -3.49 -3.90
C LEU A 119 -5.31 -2.59 -2.77
N PHE A 120 -5.89 -3.18 -1.73
CA PHE A 120 -6.25 -2.47 -0.50
C PHE A 120 -5.07 -2.48 0.47
N ILE A 121 -4.68 -1.31 0.96
CA ILE A 121 -3.74 -1.23 2.08
C ILE A 121 -4.54 -1.35 3.37
N ARG A 122 -4.14 -2.30 4.22
CA ARG A 122 -4.78 -2.63 5.50
C ARG A 122 -3.86 -2.29 6.68
N ASP A 123 -4.46 -2.17 7.85
CA ASP A 123 -3.75 -1.99 9.12
C ASP A 123 -4.50 -2.75 10.23
N ASP A 124 -3.78 -3.40 11.12
CA ASP A 124 -4.39 -4.07 12.28
C ASP A 124 -5.13 -3.08 13.21
N ASP A 125 -4.67 -1.82 13.22
CA ASP A 125 -5.27 -0.73 14.01
C ASP A 125 -6.21 0.17 13.18
N GLU A 126 -6.70 -0.29 12.03
CA GLU A 126 -7.61 0.52 11.20
C GLU A 126 -8.91 0.83 11.95
N PRO A 127 -9.40 2.10 11.88
CA PRO A 127 -10.66 2.47 12.50
C PRO A 127 -11.82 1.63 11.94
N GLU A 128 -12.75 1.23 12.81
CA GLU A 128 -13.89 0.37 12.44
C GLU A 128 -14.71 0.95 11.26
N VAL A 129 -14.90 2.28 11.23
CA VAL A 129 -15.58 2.94 10.10
C VAL A 129 -14.83 2.76 8.77
N ILE A 130 -13.49 2.77 8.80
CA ILE A 130 -12.67 2.50 7.61
C ILE A 130 -12.74 1.03 7.23
N ARG A 131 -12.66 0.14 8.19
CA ARG A 131 -12.82 -1.31 7.96
C ARG A 131 -14.12 -1.64 7.25
N GLN A 132 -15.23 -1.13 7.76
CA GLN A 132 -16.56 -1.31 7.14
C GLN A 132 -16.61 -0.74 5.71
N ARG A 133 -16.03 0.43 5.48
CA ARG A 133 -15.95 1.01 4.13
C ARG A 133 -15.14 0.15 3.18
N ILE A 134 -14.00 -0.38 3.62
CA ILE A 134 -13.17 -1.28 2.82
C ILE A 134 -13.94 -2.54 2.47
N GLU A 135 -14.55 -3.22 3.45
CA GLU A 135 -15.29 -4.47 3.19
C GLU A 135 -16.47 -4.24 2.25
N THR A 136 -17.28 -3.18 2.47
CA THR A 136 -18.37 -2.83 1.56
C THR A 136 -17.86 -2.53 0.15
N THR A 137 -16.75 -1.81 0.03
CA THR A 137 -16.14 -1.53 -1.29
C THR A 137 -15.69 -2.81 -1.98
N LYS A 138 -15.05 -3.73 -1.25
CA LYS A 138 -14.66 -5.05 -1.77
C LYS A 138 -15.86 -5.84 -2.29
N GLU A 139 -16.96 -5.86 -1.53
CA GLU A 139 -18.20 -6.54 -1.93
C GLU A 139 -18.78 -5.94 -3.23
N LEU A 140 -18.73 -4.63 -3.38
CA LEU A 140 -19.23 -3.95 -4.57
C LEU A 140 -18.39 -4.26 -5.81
N ILE A 141 -17.07 -4.10 -5.72
CA ILE A 141 -16.18 -4.30 -6.87
C ILE A 141 -15.99 -5.77 -7.22
N SER A 142 -16.11 -6.70 -6.26
CA SER A 142 -16.01 -8.14 -6.56
C SER A 142 -17.12 -8.64 -7.49
N LYS A 143 -18.27 -7.96 -7.51
CA LYS A 143 -19.37 -8.27 -8.44
C LYS A 143 -19.01 -7.98 -9.89
N GLU A 144 -18.07 -7.08 -10.11
CA GLU A 144 -17.56 -6.70 -11.44
C GLU A 144 -16.41 -7.61 -11.92
N SER A 145 -16.13 -8.71 -11.21
CA SER A 145 -15.07 -9.68 -11.54
C SER A 145 -13.65 -9.11 -11.51
N MET A 146 -13.41 -8.07 -10.72
CA MET A 146 -12.06 -7.54 -10.47
C MET A 146 -11.32 -8.41 -9.46
N GLU A 147 -10.02 -8.58 -9.68
CA GLU A 147 -9.14 -9.25 -8.73
C GLU A 147 -8.80 -8.30 -7.57
N ILE A 148 -8.94 -8.81 -6.33
CA ILE A 148 -8.76 -8.02 -5.11
C ILE A 148 -7.65 -8.62 -4.28
N PHE A 149 -6.72 -7.77 -3.85
CA PHE A 149 -5.59 -8.12 -3.00
C PHE A 149 -5.50 -7.18 -1.81
N GLU A 150 -4.89 -7.65 -0.73
CA GLU A 150 -4.66 -6.86 0.47
C GLU A 150 -3.16 -6.84 0.81
N ILE A 151 -2.67 -5.66 1.20
CA ILE A 151 -1.31 -5.44 1.69
C ILE A 151 -1.42 -4.88 3.10
N CYS A 152 -0.94 -5.61 4.10
CA CYS A 152 -1.00 -5.16 5.49
C CYS A 152 0.32 -4.46 5.90
N GLY A 153 0.21 -3.26 6.43
CA GLY A 153 1.34 -2.54 7.03
C GLY A 153 1.86 -3.26 8.27
N GLN A 154 3.18 -3.42 8.38
CA GLN A 154 3.82 -4.14 9.48
C GLN A 154 4.49 -3.20 10.47
N GLY A 155 4.43 -3.54 11.75
CA GLY A 155 4.98 -2.75 12.84
C GLY A 155 3.91 -2.08 13.68
N ARG A 156 4.34 -1.34 14.71
CA ARG A 156 3.44 -0.59 15.61
C ARG A 156 3.46 0.90 15.31
N ARG A 157 4.64 1.43 14.96
CA ARG A 157 4.84 2.84 14.68
C ARG A 157 4.54 3.19 13.22
N ARG A 158 4.13 4.44 12.99
CA ARG A 158 3.68 4.92 11.67
C ARG A 158 4.72 4.71 10.58
N LEU A 159 5.98 5.04 10.86
CA LEU A 159 7.05 4.93 9.87
C LEU A 159 7.29 3.47 9.46
N ALA A 160 7.30 2.54 10.43
CA ALA A 160 7.44 1.12 10.15
C ALA A 160 6.29 0.59 9.28
N LYS A 161 5.04 0.93 9.63
CA LYS A 161 3.83 0.56 8.87
C LYS A 161 3.89 1.09 7.43
N MET A 162 4.20 2.37 7.24
CA MET A 162 4.27 2.98 5.91
C MET A 162 5.40 2.37 5.06
N LEU A 163 6.61 2.27 5.60
CA LEU A 163 7.76 1.79 4.83
C LEU A 163 7.68 0.29 4.53
N SER A 164 7.14 -0.53 5.44
CA SER A 164 6.95 -1.96 5.18
C SER A 164 6.01 -2.21 3.99
N THR A 165 4.98 -1.38 3.83
CA THR A 165 4.07 -1.46 2.69
C THR A 165 4.74 -1.01 1.38
N VAL A 166 5.65 -0.03 1.43
CA VAL A 166 6.34 0.49 0.23
C VAL A 166 7.36 -0.49 -0.34
N VAL A 167 7.95 -1.37 0.48
CA VAL A 167 9.02 -2.30 0.03
C VAL A 167 8.51 -3.68 -0.37
N ILE A 168 7.20 -3.92 -0.24
CA ILE A 168 6.53 -5.08 -0.81
C ILE A 168 6.39 -4.91 -2.31
#